data_2498e9cf8093d25875c8fc33ecec3cd6
#
_entry.id   2498e9cf8093d25875c8fc33ecec3cd6
#
_cell.length_a   1.000
_cell.length_b   1.000
_cell.length_c   1.000
_cell.angle_alpha   90.00
_cell.angle_beta   90.00
_cell.angle_gamma   90.00
#
_symmetry.space_group_name_H-M   'P 1'
#
loop_
_entity.id
_entity.type
_entity.pdbx_description
1 polymer ?
#
loop_
_entity_poly.entity_id
_entity_poly.type
_entity_poly.pdbx_seq_one_letter_code
_entity_poly.pdbx_strand_id
1 'polypeptide(L)'
;MSQKKKSVLFIDNSNSDFTGNDLNTPKVRGTESSLILLAESFVKNDILVRVLTEIKNEVSINGVIYSNKYEQIKSNYDLCIAISNANLFKNIKSKKKVVWSNSLQPFEKFLRKKQFFAFIKYRPEVVTMCNYQYRNRSFLTSMFGKHMISLSVDPRFYDENIKLHDIP
;
A
#
# COMPACT_ATOMS: atom_id res chain seq x y z
N MET A 1 -16.26 4.18 -28.10
CA MET A 1 -16.01 4.94 -26.86
C MET A 1 -14.88 4.25 -26.10
N SER A 2 -13.72 4.88 -25.96
CA SER A 2 -12.61 4.30 -25.17
C SER A 2 -13.00 4.27 -23.70
N GLN A 3 -13.08 3.08 -23.11
CA GLN A 3 -13.36 2.92 -21.69
C GLN A 3 -12.20 3.57 -20.88
N LYS A 4 -12.52 4.54 -20.04
CA LYS A 4 -11.50 5.20 -19.20
C LYS A 4 -10.86 4.16 -18.28
N LYS A 5 -9.55 3.91 -18.42
CA LYS A 5 -8.83 3.01 -17.55
C LYS A 5 -8.95 3.45 -16.09
N LYS A 6 -9.15 2.49 -15.18
CA LYS A 6 -9.13 2.73 -13.73
C LYS A 6 -7.73 3.16 -13.31
N SER A 7 -7.64 3.96 -12.26
CA SER A 7 -6.35 4.49 -11.77
C SER A 7 -6.19 4.31 -10.26
N VAL A 8 -5.02 3.85 -9.86
CA VAL A 8 -4.67 3.59 -8.45
C VAL A 8 -3.40 4.33 -8.08
N LEU A 9 -3.43 4.99 -6.93
CA LEU A 9 -2.29 5.64 -6.31
C LEU A 9 -1.92 4.90 -5.03
N PHE A 10 -0.68 4.45 -4.92
CA PHE A 10 -0.09 4.00 -3.66
C PHE A 10 0.75 5.12 -3.06
N ILE A 11 0.69 5.26 -1.74
CA ILE A 11 1.54 6.20 -1.00
C ILE A 11 2.28 5.43 0.08
N ASP A 12 3.59 5.32 -0.09
CA ASP A 12 4.44 4.68 0.89
C ASP A 12 4.68 5.58 2.11
N ASN A 13 4.76 4.96 3.29
CA ASN A 13 5.00 5.62 4.57
C ASN A 13 6.45 5.48 5.05
N SER A 14 7.27 4.72 4.34
CA SER A 14 8.69 4.60 4.65
C SER A 14 9.48 5.82 4.14
N ASN A 15 10.71 5.94 4.60
CA ASN A 15 11.67 6.91 4.08
C ASN A 15 12.63 6.21 3.11
N SER A 16 12.10 5.33 2.27
CA SER A 16 12.87 4.54 1.30
C SER A 16 12.62 5.04 -0.12
N ASP A 17 13.67 5.06 -0.91
CA ASP A 17 13.67 5.47 -2.32
C ASP A 17 13.59 4.27 -3.28
N PHE A 18 12.73 3.29 -3.00
CA PHE A 18 12.61 2.06 -3.77
C PHE A 18 11.78 2.21 -5.05
N THR A 19 12.01 1.28 -5.97
CA THR A 19 11.28 1.08 -7.22
C THR A 19 11.06 -0.42 -7.48
N GLY A 20 10.41 -0.79 -8.59
CA GLY A 20 10.25 -2.19 -9.00
C GLY A 20 11.59 -2.93 -9.24
N ASN A 21 12.65 -2.22 -9.59
CA ASN A 21 13.98 -2.82 -9.78
C ASN A 21 14.61 -3.30 -8.47
N ASP A 22 14.15 -2.81 -7.34
CA ASP A 22 14.72 -3.12 -6.02
C ASP A 22 14.11 -4.39 -5.40
N LEU A 23 13.11 -5.02 -6.03
CA LEU A 23 12.32 -6.14 -5.48
C LEU A 23 13.17 -7.30 -4.93
N ASN A 24 14.30 -7.60 -5.57
CA ASN A 24 15.20 -8.70 -5.16
C ASN A 24 16.47 -8.19 -4.45
N THR A 25 16.48 -6.98 -3.97
CA THR A 25 17.61 -6.38 -3.28
C THR A 25 17.34 -6.27 -1.77
N PRO A 26 18.35 -6.20 -0.92
CA PRO A 26 18.17 -5.98 0.52
C PRO A 26 17.63 -4.58 0.85
N LYS A 27 17.48 -3.71 -0.13
CA LYS A 27 16.96 -2.35 0.01
C LYS A 27 15.48 -2.33 0.39
N VAL A 28 14.68 -3.29 -0.07
CA VAL A 28 13.25 -3.38 0.21
C VAL A 28 12.95 -4.41 1.28
N ARG A 29 11.98 -4.10 2.13
CA ARG A 29 11.46 -4.97 3.17
C ARG A 29 10.15 -5.62 2.69
N GLY A 30 9.58 -6.50 3.50
CA GLY A 30 8.35 -7.22 3.15
C GLY A 30 7.17 -6.32 2.77
N THR A 31 7.04 -5.14 3.36
CA THR A 31 6.00 -4.18 3.00
C THR A 31 6.19 -3.58 1.61
N GLU A 32 7.40 -3.10 1.34
CA GLU A 32 7.76 -2.50 0.06
C GLU A 32 7.70 -3.55 -1.06
N SER A 33 8.19 -4.76 -0.80
CA SER A 33 8.08 -5.88 -1.76
C SER A 33 6.62 -6.22 -2.07
N SER A 34 5.76 -6.31 -1.05
CA SER A 34 4.33 -6.56 -1.23
C SER A 34 3.65 -5.43 -2.02
N LEU A 35 4.06 -4.17 -1.79
CA LEU A 35 3.53 -3.02 -2.53
C LEU A 35 3.94 -3.09 -4.00
N ILE A 36 5.20 -3.38 -4.31
CA ILE A 36 5.71 -3.53 -5.68
C ILE A 36 4.91 -4.61 -6.42
N LEU A 37 4.82 -5.82 -5.83
CA LEU A 37 4.12 -6.96 -6.44
C LEU A 37 2.64 -6.66 -6.68
N LEU A 38 1.96 -5.99 -5.73
CA LEU A 38 0.57 -5.59 -5.88
C LEU A 38 0.40 -4.53 -6.97
N ALA A 39 1.30 -3.54 -7.03
CA ALA A 39 1.28 -2.50 -8.06
C ALA A 39 1.44 -3.09 -9.46
N GLU A 40 2.39 -4.00 -9.64
CA GLU A 40 2.60 -4.71 -10.91
C GLU A 40 1.42 -5.61 -11.29
N SER A 41 0.80 -6.27 -10.30
CA SER A 41 -0.42 -7.06 -10.52
C SER A 41 -1.58 -6.20 -11.03
N PHE A 42 -1.73 -4.99 -10.52
CA PHE A 42 -2.75 -4.06 -11.01
C PHE A 42 -2.48 -3.62 -12.45
N VAL A 43 -1.22 -3.35 -12.81
CA VAL A 43 -0.82 -3.04 -14.20
C VAL A 43 -1.17 -4.19 -15.15
N LYS A 44 -0.90 -5.44 -14.75
CA LYS A 44 -1.27 -6.65 -15.53
C LYS A 44 -2.79 -6.78 -15.76
N ASN A 45 -3.60 -6.12 -14.93
CA ASN A 45 -5.06 -6.06 -15.05
C ASN A 45 -5.55 -4.73 -15.67
N ASP A 46 -4.75 -4.09 -16.52
CA ASP A 46 -5.09 -2.86 -17.24
C ASP A 46 -5.42 -1.65 -16.35
N ILE A 47 -4.90 -1.60 -15.13
CA ILE A 47 -5.06 -0.48 -14.20
C ILE A 47 -3.84 0.42 -14.31
N LEU A 48 -4.06 1.73 -14.40
CA LEU A 48 -2.98 2.72 -14.32
C LEU A 48 -2.51 2.84 -12.87
N VAL A 49 -1.23 2.61 -12.61
CA VAL A 49 -0.69 2.60 -11.25
C VAL A 49 0.43 3.62 -11.10
N ARG A 50 0.33 4.40 -10.04
CA ARG A 50 1.42 5.26 -9.56
C ARG A 50 1.74 4.92 -8.11
N VAL A 51 3.03 4.91 -7.79
CA VAL A 51 3.56 4.69 -6.44
C VAL A 51 4.37 5.91 -6.01
N LEU A 52 4.03 6.49 -4.86
CA LEU A 52 4.78 7.59 -4.27
C LEU A 52 5.78 7.06 -3.25
N THR A 53 7.06 7.27 -3.52
CA THR A 53 8.21 6.91 -2.68
C THR A 53 9.13 8.11 -2.48
N GLU A 54 10.34 7.92 -1.94
CA GLU A 54 11.33 9.02 -1.79
C GLU A 54 12.32 9.11 -2.97
N ILE A 55 12.00 8.54 -4.13
CA ILE A 55 12.84 8.70 -5.33
C ILE A 55 12.95 10.16 -5.75
N LYS A 56 14.09 10.53 -6.32
CA LYS A 56 14.35 11.90 -6.78
C LYS A 56 13.63 12.23 -8.08
N ASN A 57 13.69 11.31 -9.05
CA ASN A 57 13.14 11.50 -10.39
C ASN A 57 12.05 10.47 -10.67
N GLU A 58 11.02 10.88 -11.41
CA GLU A 58 9.98 9.96 -11.86
C GLU A 58 10.57 8.90 -12.79
N VAL A 59 10.16 7.64 -12.60
CA VAL A 59 10.58 6.51 -13.42
C VAL A 59 9.42 5.54 -13.62
N SER A 60 9.37 4.90 -14.79
CA SER A 60 8.40 3.85 -15.09
C SER A 60 9.10 2.49 -15.13
N ILE A 61 8.69 1.56 -14.28
CA ILE A 61 9.23 0.19 -14.20
C ILE A 61 8.06 -0.78 -14.27
N ASN A 62 8.12 -1.73 -15.20
CA ASN A 62 7.05 -2.73 -15.41
C ASN A 62 5.64 -2.14 -15.55
N GLY A 63 5.54 -0.92 -16.14
CA GLY A 63 4.28 -0.19 -16.31
C GLY A 63 3.79 0.55 -15.05
N VAL A 64 4.46 0.43 -13.92
CA VAL A 64 4.21 1.20 -12.70
C VAL A 64 4.99 2.50 -12.76
N ILE A 65 4.35 3.63 -12.50
CA ILE A 65 5.00 4.94 -12.41
C ILE A 65 5.38 5.19 -10.95
N TYR A 66 6.67 5.29 -10.68
CA TYR A 66 7.21 5.69 -9.39
C TYR A 66 7.50 7.19 -9.41
N SER A 67 7.08 7.92 -8.40
CA SER A 67 7.25 9.39 -8.31
C SER A 67 7.60 9.79 -6.89
N ASN A 68 8.16 10.98 -6.76
CA ASN A 68 8.47 11.55 -5.46
C ASN A 68 7.18 11.82 -4.66
N LYS A 69 7.11 11.38 -3.40
CA LYS A 69 5.93 11.57 -2.53
C LYS A 69 5.68 13.03 -2.12
N TYR A 70 6.64 13.90 -2.31
CA TYR A 70 6.51 15.34 -2.01
C TYR A 70 6.05 16.16 -3.23
N GLU A 71 5.97 15.56 -4.41
CA GLU A 71 5.43 16.22 -5.59
C GLU A 71 3.93 16.48 -5.46
N GLN A 72 3.47 17.59 -6.03
CA GLN A 72 2.06 17.90 -6.07
C GLN A 72 1.35 17.03 -7.10
N ILE A 73 0.58 16.06 -6.61
CA ILE A 73 -0.23 15.19 -7.45
C ILE A 73 -1.53 15.90 -7.84
N LYS A 74 -1.61 16.39 -9.06
CA LYS A 74 -2.80 17.09 -9.59
C LYS A 74 -3.90 16.14 -10.08
N SER A 75 -3.56 14.87 -10.36
CA SER A 75 -4.49 13.88 -10.92
C SER A 75 -5.52 13.41 -9.90
N ASN A 76 -6.71 13.06 -10.39
CA ASN A 76 -7.76 12.44 -9.58
C ASN A 76 -7.75 10.93 -9.82
N TYR A 77 -7.56 10.14 -8.77
CA TYR A 77 -7.49 8.68 -8.82
C TYR A 77 -8.82 8.02 -8.45
N ASP A 78 -9.10 6.84 -9.01
CA ASP A 78 -10.27 6.06 -8.60
C ASP A 78 -10.06 5.47 -7.19
N LEU A 79 -8.83 5.05 -6.88
CA LEU A 79 -8.47 4.51 -5.58
C LEU A 79 -7.12 5.10 -5.12
N CYS A 80 -7.03 5.45 -3.85
CA CYS A 80 -5.77 5.81 -3.19
C CYS A 80 -5.54 4.91 -1.99
N ILE A 81 -4.38 4.26 -1.94
CA ILE A 81 -3.96 3.33 -0.88
C ILE A 81 -2.76 3.92 -0.14
N ALA A 82 -2.93 4.26 1.11
CA ALA A 82 -1.86 4.75 1.99
C ALA A 82 -1.37 3.64 2.92
N ILE A 83 -0.06 3.45 2.99
CA ILE A 83 0.55 2.42 3.84
C ILE A 83 0.54 2.90 5.30
N SER A 84 -0.24 2.24 6.13
CA SER A 84 -0.30 2.40 7.61
C SER A 84 -0.52 3.81 8.16
N ASN A 85 -0.79 4.83 7.31
CA ASN A 85 -0.89 6.22 7.77
C ASN A 85 -1.91 7.04 6.97
N ALA A 86 -3.04 7.39 7.60
CA ALA A 86 -4.10 8.19 6.97
C ALA A 86 -3.70 9.66 6.70
N ASN A 87 -2.67 10.20 7.36
CA ASN A 87 -2.22 11.57 7.11
C ASN A 87 -1.63 11.74 5.69
N LEU A 88 -1.22 10.66 5.06
CA LEU A 88 -0.70 10.65 3.68
C LEU A 88 -1.75 11.07 2.63
N PHE A 89 -3.03 11.05 2.97
CA PHE A 89 -4.10 11.53 2.07
C PHE A 89 -4.17 13.06 1.94
N LYS A 90 -3.32 13.78 2.67
CA LYS A 90 -3.27 15.24 2.56
C LYS A 90 -2.99 15.65 1.11
N ASN A 91 -3.83 16.52 0.57
CA ASN A 91 -3.77 17.04 -0.80
C ASN A 91 -4.01 16.00 -1.92
N ILE A 92 -4.40 14.77 -1.59
CA ILE A 92 -4.71 13.73 -2.59
C ILE A 92 -6.20 13.72 -2.91
N LYS A 93 -6.51 13.82 -4.21
CA LYS A 93 -7.87 13.66 -4.75
C LYS A 93 -8.06 12.22 -5.23
N SER A 94 -9.04 11.53 -4.65
CA SER A 94 -9.44 10.19 -5.09
C SER A 94 -10.89 9.90 -4.73
N LYS A 95 -11.54 9.03 -5.52
CA LYS A 95 -12.93 8.61 -5.26
C LYS A 95 -13.01 7.77 -3.97
N LYS A 96 -12.07 6.85 -3.80
CA LYS A 96 -11.98 5.95 -2.66
C LYS A 96 -10.60 6.05 -2.00
N LYS A 97 -10.56 5.95 -0.67
CA LYS A 97 -9.33 5.98 0.14
C LYS A 97 -9.27 4.74 1.01
N VAL A 98 -8.09 4.12 1.05
CA VAL A 98 -7.82 2.91 1.82
C VAL A 98 -6.52 3.07 2.59
N VAL A 99 -6.54 2.73 3.87
CA VAL A 99 -5.32 2.52 4.66
C VAL A 99 -5.01 1.02 4.65
N TRP A 100 -3.93 0.65 4.01
CA TRP A 100 -3.40 -0.71 4.09
C TRP A 100 -2.50 -0.84 5.31
N SER A 101 -2.96 -1.61 6.28
CA SER A 101 -2.29 -1.71 7.58
C SER A 101 -1.48 -2.97 7.71
N ASN A 102 -0.18 -2.80 7.85
CA ASN A 102 0.81 -3.88 8.01
C ASN A 102 1.02 -4.30 9.46
N SER A 103 0.45 -3.58 10.43
CA SER A 103 0.63 -3.87 11.84
C SER A 103 -0.63 -3.57 12.64
N LEU A 104 -0.73 -4.16 13.81
CA LEU A 104 -1.72 -3.72 14.80
C LEU A 104 -1.48 -2.24 15.12
N GLN A 105 -2.57 -1.48 15.10
CA GLN A 105 -2.57 -0.11 15.55
C GLN A 105 -3.56 0.00 16.72
N PRO A 106 -3.12 -0.26 17.95
CA PRO A 106 -3.93 0.00 19.12
C PRO A 106 -4.26 1.48 19.22
N PHE A 107 -5.29 1.81 19.99
CA PHE A 107 -5.82 3.17 20.06
C PHE A 107 -4.75 4.20 20.46
N GLU A 108 -3.89 3.86 21.41
CA GLU A 108 -2.79 4.74 21.86
C GLU A 108 -1.81 5.07 20.74
N LYS A 109 -1.46 4.08 19.91
CA LYS A 109 -0.57 4.28 18.75
C LYS A 109 -1.24 5.15 17.69
N PHE A 110 -2.54 4.99 17.51
CA PHE A 110 -3.36 5.79 16.60
C PHE A 110 -3.41 7.26 17.03
N LEU A 111 -3.65 7.53 18.32
CA LEU A 111 -3.62 8.88 18.88
C LEU A 111 -2.22 9.50 18.81
N ARG A 112 -1.19 8.76 19.23
CA ARG A 112 0.19 9.22 19.18
C ARG A 112 0.64 9.63 17.78
N LYS A 113 0.19 8.92 16.74
CA LYS A 113 0.45 9.26 15.34
C LYS A 113 -0.44 10.36 14.79
N LYS A 114 -1.29 10.99 15.61
CA LYS A 114 -2.21 12.07 15.24
C LYS A 114 -3.10 11.74 14.03
N GLN A 115 -3.51 10.47 13.89
CA GLN A 115 -4.30 10.03 12.73
C GLN A 115 -5.81 10.23 12.91
N PHE A 116 -6.28 10.53 14.10
CA PHE A 116 -7.72 10.67 14.41
C PHE A 116 -8.42 11.65 13.45
N PHE A 117 -7.89 12.87 13.34
CA PHE A 117 -8.49 13.88 12.46
C PHE A 117 -8.40 13.50 10.98
N ALA A 118 -7.33 12.80 10.58
CA ALA A 118 -7.20 12.30 9.21
C ALA A 118 -8.27 11.24 8.90
N PHE A 119 -8.59 10.34 9.82
CA PHE A 119 -9.67 9.36 9.65
C PHE A 119 -11.04 10.04 9.53
N ILE A 120 -11.34 11.02 10.38
CA ILE A 120 -12.61 11.78 10.30
C ILE A 120 -12.69 12.54 8.96
N LYS A 121 -11.61 13.22 8.58
CA LYS A 121 -11.57 14.06 7.38
C LYS A 121 -11.64 13.26 6.09
N TYR A 122 -10.84 12.19 5.98
CA TYR A 122 -10.66 11.45 4.73
C TYR A 122 -11.52 10.19 4.63
N ARG A 123 -12.10 9.73 5.74
CA ARG A 123 -13.00 8.59 5.84
C ARG A 123 -12.46 7.32 5.15
N PRO A 124 -11.20 6.92 5.38
CA PRO A 124 -10.63 5.79 4.69
C PRO A 124 -11.20 4.47 5.21
N GLU A 125 -11.39 3.52 4.31
CA GLU A 125 -11.53 2.11 4.70
C GLU A 125 -10.18 1.55 5.12
N VAL A 126 -10.20 0.49 5.93
CA VAL A 126 -8.97 -0.15 6.41
C VAL A 126 -8.87 -1.57 5.87
N VAL A 127 -7.74 -1.89 5.26
CA VAL A 127 -7.39 -3.24 4.86
C VAL A 127 -6.34 -3.79 5.81
N THR A 128 -6.58 -4.98 6.35
CA THR A 128 -5.67 -5.75 7.21
C THR A 128 -5.22 -7.02 6.50
N MET A 129 -4.07 -7.56 6.89
CA MET A 129 -3.42 -8.66 6.18
C MET A 129 -3.69 -10.05 6.78
N CYS A 130 -4.25 -10.10 8.00
CA CYS A 130 -4.58 -11.36 8.64
C CYS A 130 -5.76 -11.23 9.60
N ASN A 131 -6.33 -12.38 9.96
CA ASN A 131 -7.50 -12.49 10.83
C ASN A 131 -7.25 -11.88 12.23
N TYR A 132 -6.05 -12.06 12.76
CA TYR A 132 -5.67 -11.49 14.05
C TYR A 132 -5.74 -9.95 14.03
N GLN A 133 -5.17 -9.31 13.02
CA GLN A 133 -5.25 -7.87 12.85
C GLN A 133 -6.69 -7.40 12.61
N TYR A 134 -7.45 -8.16 11.81
CA TYR A 134 -8.85 -7.84 11.54
C TYR A 134 -9.70 -7.83 12.80
N ARG A 135 -9.55 -8.83 13.68
CA ARG A 135 -10.32 -8.97 14.93
C ARG A 135 -9.89 -7.98 16.02
N ASN A 136 -8.59 -7.77 16.17
CA ASN A 136 -8.01 -6.99 17.27
C ASN A 136 -7.80 -5.50 16.93
N ARG A 137 -8.37 -5.02 15.84
CA ARG A 137 -8.24 -3.62 15.47
C ARG A 137 -9.22 -2.77 16.24
N SER A 138 -8.76 -1.57 16.67
CA SER A 138 -9.62 -0.59 17.31
C SER A 138 -10.82 -0.22 16.43
N PHE A 139 -12.01 -0.11 17.01
CA PHE A 139 -13.21 0.37 16.32
C PHE A 139 -12.96 1.71 15.61
N LEU A 140 -12.28 2.65 16.26
CA LEU A 140 -11.99 3.97 15.70
C LEU A 140 -11.14 3.94 14.43
N THR A 141 -10.27 2.94 14.29
CA THR A 141 -9.46 2.78 13.06
C THR A 141 -10.21 2.09 11.93
N SER A 142 -11.45 1.65 12.18
CA SER A 142 -12.26 0.87 11.23
C SER A 142 -13.65 1.44 11.04
N MET A 143 -13.92 2.64 11.54
CA MET A 143 -15.26 3.23 11.58
C MET A 143 -15.88 3.49 10.19
N PHE A 144 -15.07 3.56 9.13
CA PHE A 144 -15.54 3.80 7.76
C PHE A 144 -15.47 2.55 6.87
N GLY A 145 -15.16 1.41 7.42
CA GLY A 145 -15.07 0.13 6.75
C GLY A 145 -13.78 -0.61 7.07
N LYS A 146 -13.91 -1.92 7.17
CA LYS A 146 -12.79 -2.82 7.50
C LYS A 146 -12.85 -4.07 6.65
N HIS A 147 -11.74 -4.37 5.99
CA HIS A 147 -11.59 -5.52 5.10
C HIS A 147 -10.35 -6.32 5.49
N MET A 148 -10.36 -7.59 5.15
CA MET A 148 -9.20 -8.46 5.27
C MET A 148 -8.81 -8.96 3.88
N ILE A 149 -7.56 -8.76 3.52
CA ILE A 149 -6.93 -9.34 2.32
C ILE A 149 -5.69 -10.07 2.81
N SER A 150 -5.74 -11.39 2.81
CA SER A 150 -4.60 -12.21 3.22
C SER A 150 -3.41 -11.96 2.31
N LEU A 151 -2.22 -11.92 2.89
CA LEU A 151 -1.00 -11.94 2.09
C LEU A 151 -0.96 -13.24 1.30
N SER A 152 -0.70 -13.13 0.02
CA SER A 152 -0.27 -14.27 -0.79
C SER A 152 1.25 -14.41 -0.69
N VAL A 153 1.72 -15.63 -0.62
CA VAL A 153 3.15 -15.91 -0.77
C VAL A 153 3.45 -15.96 -2.26
N ASP A 154 4.54 -15.33 -2.67
CA ASP A 154 5.00 -15.38 -4.05
C ASP A 154 5.21 -16.85 -4.47
N PRO A 155 4.66 -17.31 -5.62
CA PRO A 155 4.84 -18.68 -6.10
C PRO A 155 6.31 -19.15 -6.14
N ARG A 156 7.26 -18.23 -6.29
CA ARG A 156 8.70 -18.55 -6.26
C ARG A 156 9.19 -19.15 -4.93
N PHE A 157 8.45 -18.93 -3.84
CA PHE A 157 8.74 -19.54 -2.54
C PHE A 157 8.15 -20.96 -2.38
N TYR A 158 7.35 -21.43 -3.34
CA TYR A 158 6.83 -22.81 -3.40
C TYR A 158 7.71 -23.70 -4.26
N ASP A 159 9.00 -23.42 -4.39
CA ASP A 159 9.92 -24.29 -5.12
C ASP A 159 9.94 -25.65 -4.41
N GLU A 160 9.42 -26.68 -5.09
CA GLU A 160 9.20 -28.04 -4.55
C GLU A 160 10.49 -28.74 -4.09
N ASN A 161 11.64 -28.10 -4.31
CA ASN A 161 12.95 -28.62 -3.95
C ASN A 161 13.42 -28.25 -2.53
N ILE A 162 12.69 -27.40 -1.80
CA ILE A 162 13.01 -27.14 -0.39
C ILE A 162 12.47 -28.32 0.44
N LYS A 163 13.30 -29.35 0.62
CA LYS A 163 13.02 -30.41 1.58
C LYS A 163 12.92 -29.81 2.98
N LEU A 164 11.78 -29.98 3.64
CA LEU A 164 11.47 -29.52 5.01
C LEU A 164 12.48 -30.01 6.10
N HIS A 165 13.51 -30.76 5.72
CA HIS A 165 14.51 -31.32 6.61
C HIS A 165 15.73 -30.40 6.88
N ASP A 166 15.84 -29.25 6.21
CA ASP A 166 16.99 -28.36 6.33
C ASP A 166 16.71 -27.12 7.19
N ILE A 167 15.64 -27.13 7.98
CA ILE A 167 15.37 -26.08 8.98
C ILE A 167 15.96 -26.54 10.31
N PRO A 168 17.01 -25.88 10.84
CA PRO A 168 17.60 -26.24 12.12
C PRO A 168 16.65 -25.99 13.29
#